data_ebcbe24ad568ebf9de23a83db334e84e
#
_entry.id   ebcbe24ad568ebf9de23a83db334e84e
#
_cell.length_a   1.000
_cell.length_b   1.000
_cell.length_c   1.000
_cell.angle_alpha   90.00
_cell.angle_beta   90.00
_cell.angle_gamma   90.00
#
_symmetry.space_group_name_H-M   'P 1'
#
loop_
_entity.id
_entity.type
_entity.pdbx_description
1 polymer ?
#
loop_
_entity_poly.entity_id
_entity_poly.type
_entity_poly.pdbx_seq_one_letter_code
_entity_poly.pdbx_strand_id
1 'polypeptide(L)'
;LVTLLGPSGCGKTTTLRMIAGLETQTSGHVLIGGKDVTLLPPNERDVSMVFQSYALFPHMSVIENVSYGLRQSQLSRASQRDKAREGLKLVGLEGYDDRLPSELSGGQEQRVAVARALVLEPQVLLFDEPLSNLDTKLRRRMREEIRDLQQTLGLTSVYVTHDQEEALAVSDKIVVMNMGRIAQVGTPHDLYERPADAFVADFIG
;
A
#
# COMPACT_ATOMS: atom_id res chain seq x y z
N LEU A 1 -7.27 6.14 5.68
CA LEU A 1 -5.87 5.82 5.38
C LEU A 1 -4.97 6.29 6.52
N VAL A 2 -4.06 5.43 7.00
CA VAL A 2 -3.05 5.74 8.03
C VAL A 2 -1.68 5.74 7.38
N THR A 3 -0.89 6.81 7.58
CA THR A 3 0.47 6.89 7.03
C THR A 3 1.51 6.75 8.15
N LEU A 4 2.51 5.89 7.94
CA LEU A 4 3.74 5.85 8.70
C LEU A 4 4.75 6.78 8.03
N LEU A 5 5.08 7.89 8.67
CA LEU A 5 5.95 8.94 8.16
C LEU A 5 7.21 9.08 9.03
N GLY A 6 8.35 9.34 8.44
CA GLY A 6 9.59 9.58 9.20
C GLY A 6 10.84 9.41 8.33
N PRO A 7 12.02 9.78 8.84
CA PRO A 7 13.27 9.67 8.12
C PRO A 7 13.61 8.22 7.76
N SER A 8 14.55 8.05 6.82
CA SER A 8 15.04 6.72 6.43
C SER A 8 15.62 5.97 7.63
N GLY A 9 15.33 4.67 7.73
CA GLY A 9 15.83 3.83 8.83
C GLY A 9 15.08 3.94 10.16
N CYS A 10 14.00 4.73 10.27
CA CYS A 10 13.25 4.85 11.53
C CYS A 10 12.29 3.67 11.83
N GLY A 11 12.21 2.63 10.96
CA GLY A 11 11.44 1.41 11.21
C GLY A 11 10.09 1.29 10.49
N LYS A 12 9.71 2.22 9.61
CA LYS A 12 8.41 2.20 8.89
C LYS A 12 8.16 0.91 8.11
N THR A 13 9.07 0.57 7.19
CA THR A 13 8.99 -0.66 6.37
C THR A 13 9.02 -1.92 7.22
N THR A 14 9.83 -1.94 8.30
CA THR A 14 9.83 -3.07 9.24
C THR A 14 8.48 -3.23 9.92
N THR A 15 7.87 -2.13 10.38
CA THR A 15 6.53 -2.14 10.98
C THR A 15 5.50 -2.65 9.97
N LEU A 16 5.55 -2.15 8.72
CA LEU A 16 4.65 -2.60 7.65
C LEU A 16 4.80 -4.11 7.38
N ARG A 17 6.05 -4.60 7.32
CA ARG A 17 6.35 -6.03 7.12
C ARG A 17 5.89 -6.90 8.30
N MET A 18 5.97 -6.41 9.52
CA MET A 18 5.39 -7.09 10.69
C MET A 18 3.86 -7.21 10.58
N ILE A 19 3.17 -6.18 10.11
CA ILE A 19 1.71 -6.23 9.84
C ILE A 19 1.42 -7.26 8.74
N ALA A 20 2.22 -7.30 7.68
CA ALA A 20 2.09 -8.25 6.58
C ALA A 20 2.46 -9.70 6.96
N GLY A 21 3.13 -9.93 8.09
CA GLY A 21 3.65 -11.25 8.50
C GLY A 21 4.94 -11.66 7.81
N LEU A 22 5.63 -10.71 7.18
CA LEU A 22 6.92 -10.92 6.52
C LEU A 22 8.11 -10.78 7.48
N GLU A 23 7.88 -10.18 8.65
CA GLU A 23 8.85 -10.04 9.74
C GLU A 23 8.18 -10.42 11.05
N THR A 24 8.96 -10.98 11.99
CA THR A 24 8.46 -11.37 13.31
C THR A 24 8.79 -10.29 14.34
N GLN A 25 7.77 -9.82 15.04
CA GLN A 25 7.97 -8.87 16.15
C GLN A 25 8.53 -9.58 17.39
N THR A 26 9.35 -8.88 18.15
CA THR A 26 9.90 -9.36 19.43
C THR A 26 8.85 -9.40 20.54
N SER A 27 7.86 -8.48 20.48
CA SER A 27 6.78 -8.37 21.47
C SER A 27 5.58 -7.64 20.88
N GLY A 28 4.44 -7.72 21.57
CA GLY A 28 3.20 -7.09 21.11
C GLY A 28 2.37 -7.99 20.21
N HIS A 29 1.24 -7.45 19.75
CA HIS A 29 0.25 -8.19 18.95
C HIS A 29 -0.13 -7.41 17.70
N VAL A 30 -0.43 -8.12 16.62
CA VAL A 30 -1.05 -7.59 15.40
C VAL A 30 -2.48 -8.09 15.33
N LEU A 31 -3.44 -7.15 15.33
CA LEU A 31 -4.86 -7.46 15.22
C LEU A 31 -5.42 -6.94 13.89
N ILE A 32 -6.09 -7.80 13.13
CA ILE A 32 -6.77 -7.44 11.88
C ILE A 32 -8.23 -7.89 12.00
N GLY A 33 -9.16 -6.95 11.84
CA GLY A 33 -10.58 -7.22 12.04
C GLY A 33 -10.93 -7.76 13.44
N GLY A 34 -10.14 -7.38 14.46
CA GLY A 34 -10.28 -7.88 15.83
C GLY A 34 -9.68 -9.26 16.09
N LYS A 35 -9.16 -9.94 15.06
CA LYS A 35 -8.50 -11.25 15.17
C LYS A 35 -6.99 -11.06 15.38
N ASP A 36 -6.42 -11.77 16.33
CA ASP A 36 -4.96 -11.82 16.52
C ASP A 36 -4.32 -12.66 15.40
N VAL A 37 -3.50 -12.00 14.58
CA VAL A 37 -2.79 -12.59 13.44
C VAL A 37 -1.28 -12.63 13.68
N THR A 38 -0.84 -12.36 14.90
CA THR A 38 0.58 -12.20 15.27
C THR A 38 1.47 -13.34 14.78
N LEU A 39 1.03 -14.58 14.97
CA LEU A 39 1.79 -15.78 14.60
C LEU A 39 1.37 -16.39 13.26
N LEU A 40 0.40 -15.79 12.56
CA LEU A 40 -0.03 -16.29 11.26
C LEU A 40 0.98 -15.91 10.17
N PRO A 41 1.28 -16.82 9.23
CA PRO A 41 2.10 -16.51 8.06
C PRO A 41 1.36 -15.52 7.13
N PRO A 42 2.07 -14.85 6.20
CA PRO A 42 1.49 -13.83 5.33
C PRO A 42 0.24 -14.27 4.55
N ASN A 43 0.23 -15.50 4.06
CA ASN A 43 -0.86 -16.07 3.27
C ASN A 43 -2.13 -16.39 4.07
N GLU A 44 -2.06 -16.35 5.39
CA GLU A 44 -3.20 -16.55 6.28
C GLU A 44 -3.71 -15.24 6.90
N ARG A 45 -3.05 -14.11 6.60
CA ARG A 45 -3.49 -12.77 7.00
C ARG A 45 -4.36 -12.17 5.89
N ASP A 46 -5.42 -11.52 6.28
CA ASP A 46 -6.32 -10.84 5.33
C ASP A 46 -5.75 -9.45 4.95
N VAL A 47 -4.56 -9.48 4.35
CA VAL A 47 -3.81 -8.29 3.91
C VAL A 47 -3.28 -8.48 2.50
N SER A 48 -3.17 -7.40 1.75
CA SER A 48 -2.41 -7.34 0.50
C SER A 48 -1.38 -6.23 0.56
N MET A 49 -0.28 -6.36 -0.17
CA MET A 49 0.81 -5.41 -0.14
C MET A 49 1.23 -4.97 -1.54
N VAL A 50 1.38 -3.66 -1.72
CA VAL A 50 1.98 -3.03 -2.89
C VAL A 50 3.41 -2.64 -2.50
N PHE A 51 4.39 -3.25 -3.14
CA PHE A 51 5.82 -3.04 -2.87
C PHE A 51 6.36 -1.82 -3.62
N GLN A 52 7.42 -1.23 -3.12
CA GLN A 52 8.14 -0.11 -3.72
C GLN A 52 8.57 -0.38 -5.18
N SER A 53 9.01 -1.60 -5.49
CA SER A 53 9.39 -2.02 -6.85
C SER A 53 8.23 -2.57 -7.69
N TYR A 54 6.98 -2.42 -7.20
CA TYR A 54 5.75 -3.00 -7.75
C TYR A 54 5.77 -4.53 -7.78
N ALA A 55 6.95 -5.18 -7.84
CA ALA A 55 7.18 -6.62 -7.83
C ALA A 55 6.30 -7.38 -8.83
N LEU A 56 6.13 -6.82 -10.04
CA LEU A 56 5.45 -7.51 -11.13
C LEU A 56 6.32 -8.67 -11.66
N PHE A 57 5.67 -9.76 -12.04
CA PHE A 57 6.34 -10.89 -12.69
C PHE A 57 6.60 -10.53 -14.16
N PRO A 58 7.87 -10.33 -14.57
CA PRO A 58 8.19 -9.77 -15.89
C PRO A 58 7.83 -10.69 -17.05
N HIS A 59 7.71 -11.99 -16.80
CA HIS A 59 7.38 -13.03 -17.78
C HIS A 59 5.87 -13.34 -17.85
N MET A 60 5.06 -12.66 -17.07
CA MET A 60 3.61 -12.80 -17.04
C MET A 60 2.96 -11.55 -17.64
N SER A 61 1.87 -11.74 -18.40
CA SER A 61 1.04 -10.63 -18.87
C SER A 61 0.37 -9.88 -17.70
N VAL A 62 -0.20 -8.71 -18.00
CA VAL A 62 -0.94 -7.89 -17.02
C VAL A 62 -2.05 -8.70 -16.37
N ILE A 63 -2.88 -9.40 -17.16
CA ILE A 63 -3.98 -10.19 -16.61
C ILE A 63 -3.47 -11.37 -15.75
N GLU A 64 -2.34 -11.97 -16.13
CA GLU A 64 -1.72 -13.06 -15.35
C GLU A 64 -1.14 -12.55 -14.04
N ASN A 65 -0.51 -11.36 -14.05
CA ASN A 65 -0.04 -10.69 -12.83
C ASN A 65 -1.19 -10.42 -11.87
N VAL A 66 -2.28 -9.82 -12.36
CA VAL A 66 -3.44 -9.47 -11.52
C VAL A 66 -4.14 -10.72 -11.00
N SER A 67 -4.33 -11.75 -11.82
CA SER A 67 -5.00 -12.99 -11.40
C SER A 67 -4.12 -13.93 -10.58
N TYR A 68 -2.83 -13.63 -10.39
CA TYR A 68 -1.87 -14.57 -9.77
C TYR A 68 -2.31 -15.04 -8.37
N GLY A 69 -2.69 -14.13 -7.50
CA GLY A 69 -3.14 -14.45 -6.13
C GLY A 69 -4.43 -15.28 -6.09
N LEU A 70 -5.28 -15.14 -7.12
CA LEU A 70 -6.54 -15.89 -7.23
C LEU A 70 -6.34 -17.37 -7.55
N ARG A 71 -5.13 -17.80 -7.94
CA ARG A 71 -4.82 -19.21 -8.24
C ARG A 71 -5.02 -20.13 -7.04
N GLN A 72 -4.94 -19.60 -5.83
CA GLN A 72 -5.18 -20.35 -4.59
C GLN A 72 -6.67 -20.37 -4.18
N SER A 73 -7.52 -19.62 -4.86
CA SER A 73 -8.97 -19.62 -4.63
C SER A 73 -9.64 -20.83 -5.31
N GLN A 74 -10.86 -21.14 -4.91
CA GLN A 74 -11.67 -22.19 -5.54
C GLN A 74 -12.33 -21.75 -6.85
N LEU A 75 -12.01 -20.55 -7.36
CA LEU A 75 -12.58 -20.01 -8.59
C LEU A 75 -12.06 -20.73 -9.84
N SER A 76 -12.92 -20.91 -10.84
CA SER A 76 -12.50 -21.38 -12.16
C SER A 76 -11.53 -20.40 -12.81
N ARG A 77 -10.68 -20.88 -13.74
CA ARG A 77 -9.74 -20.00 -14.48
C ARG A 77 -10.47 -18.86 -15.22
N ALA A 78 -11.66 -19.10 -15.75
CA ALA A 78 -12.46 -18.07 -16.38
C ALA A 78 -12.87 -16.99 -15.38
N SER A 79 -13.44 -17.40 -14.23
CA SER A 79 -13.84 -16.48 -13.17
C SER A 79 -12.66 -15.70 -12.56
N GLN A 80 -11.47 -16.32 -12.45
CA GLN A 80 -10.24 -15.61 -12.02
C GLN A 80 -9.88 -14.51 -13.01
N ARG A 81 -9.96 -14.77 -14.32
CA ARG A 81 -9.69 -13.76 -15.36
C ARG A 81 -10.74 -12.64 -15.37
N ASP A 82 -12.01 -12.98 -15.20
CA ASP A 82 -13.08 -11.98 -15.17
C ASP A 82 -12.91 -11.04 -13.96
N LYS A 83 -12.63 -11.60 -12.77
CA LYS A 83 -12.33 -10.82 -11.57
C LYS A 83 -11.07 -9.95 -11.75
N ALA A 84 -10.04 -10.47 -12.41
CA ALA A 84 -8.85 -9.68 -12.73
C ALA A 84 -9.14 -8.53 -13.69
N ARG A 85 -10.02 -8.71 -14.70
CA ARG A 85 -10.47 -7.62 -15.58
C ARG A 85 -11.25 -6.54 -14.83
N GLU A 86 -12.11 -6.94 -13.90
CA GLU A 86 -12.79 -5.99 -13.02
C GLU A 86 -11.78 -5.17 -12.21
N GLY A 87 -10.76 -5.82 -11.66
CA GLY A 87 -9.66 -5.14 -10.98
C GLY A 87 -8.90 -4.17 -11.87
N LEU A 88 -8.59 -4.55 -13.12
CA LEU A 88 -7.96 -3.67 -14.11
C LEU A 88 -8.84 -2.47 -14.47
N LYS A 89 -10.15 -2.68 -14.59
CA LYS A 89 -11.10 -1.60 -14.84
C LYS A 89 -11.14 -0.58 -13.71
N LEU A 90 -11.08 -1.03 -12.45
CA LEU A 90 -11.04 -0.14 -11.27
C LEU A 90 -9.83 0.81 -11.30
N VAL A 91 -8.71 0.39 -11.87
CA VAL A 91 -7.49 1.19 -11.97
C VAL A 91 -7.31 1.85 -13.36
N GLY A 92 -8.33 1.81 -14.22
CA GLY A 92 -8.30 2.46 -15.55
C GLY A 92 -7.34 1.81 -16.55
N LEU A 93 -7.14 0.49 -16.48
CA LEU A 93 -6.29 -0.29 -17.37
C LEU A 93 -7.10 -1.32 -18.19
N GLU A 94 -8.32 -1.00 -18.55
CA GLU A 94 -9.14 -1.82 -19.42
C GLU A 94 -8.46 -2.00 -20.80
N GLY A 95 -8.42 -3.23 -21.31
CA GLY A 95 -7.77 -3.56 -22.60
C GLY A 95 -6.25 -3.75 -22.53
N TYR A 96 -5.65 -3.79 -21.35
CA TYR A 96 -4.21 -4.04 -21.18
C TYR A 96 -3.87 -5.51 -20.90
N ASP A 97 -4.83 -6.41 -20.98
CA ASP A 97 -4.78 -7.81 -20.55
C ASP A 97 -3.50 -8.54 -20.97
N ASP A 98 -3.14 -8.45 -22.25
CA ASP A 98 -2.09 -9.25 -22.88
C ASP A 98 -0.71 -8.56 -22.90
N ARG A 99 -0.60 -7.32 -22.41
CA ARG A 99 0.68 -6.61 -22.36
C ARG A 99 1.60 -7.22 -21.31
N LEU A 100 2.90 -7.14 -21.55
CA LEU A 100 3.93 -7.45 -20.56
C LEU A 100 4.28 -6.21 -19.72
N PRO A 101 4.81 -6.36 -18.49
CA PRO A 101 5.29 -5.25 -17.69
C PRO A 101 6.27 -4.33 -18.42
N SER A 102 7.16 -4.87 -19.27
CA SER A 102 8.12 -4.10 -20.06
C SER A 102 7.49 -3.16 -21.09
N GLU A 103 6.20 -3.30 -21.37
CA GLU A 103 5.44 -2.47 -22.31
C GLU A 103 4.63 -1.37 -21.58
N LEU A 104 4.80 -1.26 -20.26
CA LEU A 104 4.08 -0.32 -19.40
C LEU A 104 4.95 0.86 -18.97
N SER A 105 4.33 2.01 -18.74
CA SER A 105 4.97 3.09 -18.00
C SER A 105 4.97 2.78 -16.50
N GLY A 106 5.86 3.41 -15.71
CA GLY A 106 5.92 3.18 -14.25
C GLY A 106 4.59 3.39 -13.53
N GLY A 107 3.80 4.40 -13.93
CA GLY A 107 2.45 4.60 -13.38
C GLY A 107 1.46 3.49 -13.76
N GLN A 108 1.61 2.89 -14.95
CA GLN A 108 0.80 1.74 -15.36
C GLN A 108 1.22 0.47 -14.60
N GLU A 109 2.53 0.24 -14.40
CA GLU A 109 3.03 -0.87 -13.57
C GLU A 109 2.50 -0.77 -12.14
N GLN A 110 2.52 0.43 -11.57
CA GLN A 110 1.95 0.69 -10.24
C GLN A 110 0.46 0.34 -10.18
N ARG A 111 -0.34 0.80 -11.15
CA ARG A 111 -1.77 0.47 -11.22
C ARG A 111 -2.02 -1.03 -11.35
N VAL A 112 -1.19 -1.75 -12.11
CA VAL A 112 -1.26 -3.22 -12.18
C VAL A 112 -0.98 -3.83 -10.81
N ALA A 113 0.03 -3.34 -10.07
CA ALA A 113 0.35 -3.81 -8.72
C ALA A 113 -0.80 -3.54 -7.72
N VAL A 114 -1.44 -2.37 -7.83
CA VAL A 114 -2.64 -2.04 -7.03
C VAL A 114 -3.80 -2.96 -7.39
N ALA A 115 -4.10 -3.17 -8.68
CA ALA A 115 -5.15 -4.09 -9.13
C ALA A 115 -4.91 -5.51 -8.61
N ARG A 116 -3.65 -6.01 -8.70
CA ARG A 116 -3.25 -7.32 -8.16
C ARG A 116 -3.52 -7.46 -6.66
N ALA A 117 -3.31 -6.40 -5.91
CA ALA A 117 -3.58 -6.39 -4.48
C ALA A 117 -5.09 -6.34 -4.17
N LEU A 118 -5.87 -5.59 -4.97
CA LEU A 118 -7.30 -5.37 -4.76
C LEU A 118 -8.17 -6.57 -5.12
N VAL A 119 -7.81 -7.36 -6.14
CA VAL A 119 -8.64 -8.51 -6.58
C VAL A 119 -8.80 -9.58 -5.52
N LEU A 120 -7.94 -9.58 -4.50
CA LEU A 120 -8.03 -10.45 -3.34
C LEU A 120 -9.05 -9.97 -2.30
N GLU A 121 -9.57 -8.74 -2.45
CA GLU A 121 -10.53 -8.10 -1.53
C GLU A 121 -10.05 -8.10 -0.07
N PRO A 122 -8.81 -7.63 0.20
CA PRO A 122 -8.23 -7.71 1.54
C PRO A 122 -8.91 -6.76 2.52
N GLN A 123 -8.94 -7.11 3.81
CA GLN A 123 -9.38 -6.17 4.86
C GLN A 123 -8.41 -4.99 5.02
N VAL A 124 -7.11 -5.20 4.78
CA VAL A 124 -6.09 -4.16 4.91
C VAL A 124 -5.18 -4.15 3.69
N LEU A 125 -5.02 -2.97 3.08
CA LEU A 125 -4.09 -2.73 1.97
C LEU A 125 -2.86 -1.98 2.47
N LEU A 126 -1.69 -2.56 2.24
CA LEU A 126 -0.40 -2.04 2.68
C LEU A 126 0.37 -1.46 1.48
N PHE A 127 0.90 -0.25 1.62
CA PHE A 127 1.72 0.42 0.61
C PHE A 127 3.12 0.72 1.16
N ASP A 128 4.15 0.12 0.57
CA ASP A 128 5.56 0.36 0.94
C ASP A 128 6.21 1.32 -0.07
N GLU A 129 6.22 2.61 0.23
CA GLU A 129 6.76 3.69 -0.62
C GLU A 129 6.32 3.59 -2.10
N PRO A 130 5.01 3.47 -2.41
CA PRO A 130 4.55 3.09 -3.74
C PRO A 130 4.83 4.12 -4.83
N LEU A 131 5.15 5.37 -4.46
CA LEU A 131 5.35 6.49 -5.40
C LEU A 131 6.82 6.90 -5.57
N SER A 132 7.75 6.28 -4.84
CA SER A 132 9.16 6.69 -4.79
C SER A 132 9.87 6.64 -6.15
N ASN A 133 9.45 5.75 -7.05
CA ASN A 133 10.07 5.54 -8.36
C ASN A 133 9.45 6.40 -9.49
N LEU A 134 8.54 7.31 -9.17
CA LEU A 134 7.83 8.13 -10.14
C LEU A 134 8.37 9.56 -10.17
N ASP A 135 8.30 10.20 -11.34
CA ASP A 135 8.55 11.64 -11.47
C ASP A 135 7.50 12.46 -10.70
N THR A 136 7.82 13.70 -10.39
CA THR A 136 7.01 14.58 -9.53
C THR A 136 5.59 14.78 -10.04
N LYS A 137 5.39 14.94 -11.36
CA LYS A 137 4.06 15.18 -11.94
C LYS A 137 3.19 13.91 -11.87
N LEU A 138 3.78 12.76 -12.20
CA LEU A 138 3.11 11.48 -12.16
C LEU A 138 2.81 11.08 -10.70
N ARG A 139 3.75 11.32 -9.78
CA ARG A 139 3.59 11.07 -8.34
C ARG A 139 2.37 11.81 -7.78
N ARG A 140 2.22 13.12 -8.09
CA ARG A 140 1.06 13.90 -7.64
C ARG A 140 -0.27 13.28 -8.12
N ARG A 141 -0.35 12.93 -9.40
CA ARG A 141 -1.55 12.31 -9.98
C ARG A 141 -1.85 10.95 -9.36
N MET A 142 -0.84 10.09 -9.21
CA MET A 142 -1.01 8.75 -8.62
C MET A 142 -1.42 8.81 -7.15
N ARG A 143 -0.97 9.81 -6.42
CA ARG A 143 -1.37 10.08 -5.04
C ARG A 143 -2.88 10.35 -4.92
N GLU A 144 -3.40 11.23 -5.78
CA GLU A 144 -4.83 11.53 -5.86
C GLU A 144 -5.63 10.25 -6.22
N GLU A 145 -5.19 9.51 -7.23
CA GLU A 145 -5.85 8.25 -7.65
C GLU A 145 -5.89 7.18 -6.55
N ILE A 146 -4.80 6.99 -5.80
CA ILE A 146 -4.76 6.05 -4.66
C ILE A 146 -5.75 6.49 -3.57
N ARG A 147 -5.81 7.80 -3.29
CA ARG A 147 -6.74 8.34 -2.30
C ARG A 147 -8.19 8.14 -2.72
N ASP A 148 -8.54 8.49 -3.95
CA ASP A 148 -9.88 8.34 -4.49
C ASP A 148 -10.33 6.87 -4.49
N LEU A 149 -9.43 5.97 -4.90
CA LEU A 149 -9.70 4.53 -4.90
C LEU A 149 -9.95 4.00 -3.48
N GLN A 150 -9.12 4.40 -2.53
CA GLN A 150 -9.24 4.00 -1.13
C GLN A 150 -10.57 4.49 -0.52
N GLN A 151 -10.96 5.73 -0.80
CA GLN A 151 -12.24 6.28 -0.34
C GLN A 151 -13.44 5.59 -0.98
N THR A 152 -13.39 5.39 -2.30
CA THR A 152 -14.46 4.75 -3.06
C THR A 152 -14.74 3.31 -2.58
N LEU A 153 -13.68 2.58 -2.27
CA LEU A 153 -13.77 1.19 -1.82
C LEU A 153 -13.93 1.05 -0.29
N GLY A 154 -13.81 2.13 0.48
CA GLY A 154 -13.89 2.11 1.94
C GLY A 154 -12.80 1.25 2.61
N LEU A 155 -11.64 1.08 1.97
CA LEU A 155 -10.59 0.18 2.42
C LEU A 155 -9.80 0.75 3.59
N THR A 156 -9.47 -0.10 4.56
CA THR A 156 -8.43 0.22 5.55
C THR A 156 -7.07 0.12 4.89
N SER A 157 -6.30 1.21 4.91
CA SER A 157 -4.98 1.23 4.27
C SER A 157 -3.91 1.77 5.20
N VAL A 158 -2.71 1.15 5.15
CA VAL A 158 -1.49 1.64 5.78
C VAL A 158 -0.49 2.01 4.68
N TYR A 159 -0.01 3.23 4.73
CA TYR A 159 0.87 3.82 3.72
C TYR A 159 2.21 4.19 4.35
N VAL A 160 3.31 3.76 3.76
CA VAL A 160 4.67 4.14 4.18
C VAL A 160 5.23 5.15 3.20
N THR A 161 5.73 6.25 3.69
CA THR A 161 6.50 7.24 2.91
C THR A 161 7.49 7.99 3.79
N HIS A 162 8.50 8.58 3.17
CA HIS A 162 9.37 9.58 3.78
C HIS A 162 9.05 11.00 3.27
N ASP A 163 8.11 11.11 2.34
CA ASP A 163 7.67 12.38 1.73
C ASP A 163 6.50 12.97 2.54
N GLN A 164 6.73 14.16 3.09
CA GLN A 164 5.76 14.87 3.92
C GLN A 164 4.55 15.33 3.11
N GLU A 165 4.76 15.81 1.87
CA GLU A 165 3.66 16.23 0.99
C GLU A 165 2.73 15.05 0.67
N GLU A 166 3.30 13.85 0.46
CA GLU A 166 2.49 12.65 0.28
C GLU A 166 1.66 12.37 1.53
N ALA A 167 2.31 12.30 2.69
CA ALA A 167 1.64 11.99 3.93
C ALA A 167 0.51 12.98 4.25
N LEU A 168 0.78 14.29 4.15
CA LEU A 168 -0.20 15.34 4.45
C LEU A 168 -1.40 15.33 3.48
N ALA A 169 -1.18 14.93 2.22
CA ALA A 169 -2.23 14.98 1.19
C ALA A 169 -3.16 13.75 1.19
N VAL A 170 -2.67 12.55 1.57
CA VAL A 170 -3.47 11.32 1.44
C VAL A 170 -4.06 10.82 2.76
N SER A 171 -3.55 11.28 3.91
CA SER A 171 -3.81 10.63 5.19
C SER A 171 -5.05 11.17 5.91
N ASP A 172 -5.80 10.26 6.54
CA ASP A 172 -6.74 10.62 7.61
C ASP A 172 -6.00 10.75 8.94
N LYS A 173 -4.94 9.93 9.13
CA LYS A 173 -4.09 9.94 10.31
C LYS A 173 -2.65 9.65 9.92
N ILE A 174 -1.71 10.32 10.56
CA ILE A 174 -0.27 10.13 10.36
C ILE A 174 0.36 9.67 11.68
N VAL A 175 1.22 8.67 11.60
CA VAL A 175 2.09 8.19 12.67
C VAL A 175 3.50 8.65 12.34
N VAL A 176 3.99 9.68 13.02
CA VAL A 176 5.37 10.17 12.86
C VAL A 176 6.31 9.28 13.66
N MET A 177 7.27 8.69 12.98
CA MET A 177 8.24 7.77 13.57
C MET A 177 9.65 8.36 13.57
N ASN A 178 10.38 8.17 14.67
CA ASN A 178 11.78 8.53 14.81
C ASN A 178 12.54 7.48 15.60
N MET A 179 13.68 6.99 15.09
CA MET A 179 14.56 6.02 15.77
C MET A 179 13.80 4.82 16.40
N GLY A 180 12.88 4.21 15.65
CA GLY A 180 12.11 3.05 16.10
C GLY A 180 10.99 3.36 17.09
N ARG A 181 10.68 4.63 17.33
CA ARG A 181 9.63 5.08 18.25
C ARG A 181 8.59 5.93 17.55
N ILE A 182 7.38 5.93 18.06
CA ILE A 182 6.33 6.86 17.64
C ILE A 182 6.59 8.19 18.34
N ALA A 183 6.88 9.25 17.56
CA ALA A 183 7.03 10.61 18.06
C ALA A 183 5.67 11.28 18.30
N GLN A 184 4.77 11.17 17.31
CA GLN A 184 3.40 11.70 17.41
C GLN A 184 2.44 10.92 16.51
N VAL A 185 1.17 10.89 16.91
CA VAL A 185 0.06 10.39 16.10
C VAL A 185 -1.02 11.47 16.07
N GLY A 186 -1.47 11.83 14.89
CA GLY A 186 -2.50 12.86 14.72
C GLY A 186 -3.04 12.95 13.30
N THR A 187 -3.99 13.85 13.08
CA THR A 187 -4.39 14.28 11.74
C THR A 187 -3.28 15.13 11.11
N PRO A 188 -3.26 15.34 9.77
CA PRO A 188 -2.37 16.31 9.15
C PRO A 188 -2.39 17.68 9.83
N HIS A 189 -3.58 18.18 10.17
CA HIS A 189 -3.77 19.45 10.87
C HIS A 189 -3.14 19.44 12.28
N ASP A 190 -3.33 18.37 13.07
CA ASP A 190 -2.77 18.29 14.42
C ASP A 190 -1.24 18.31 14.41
N LEU A 191 -0.62 17.64 13.44
CA LEU A 191 0.83 17.56 13.34
C LEU A 191 1.46 18.90 12.96
N TYR A 192 0.78 19.67 12.12
CA TYR A 192 1.24 21.00 11.69
C TYR A 192 1.02 22.06 12.77
N GLU A 193 -0.17 22.13 13.37
CA GLU A 193 -0.55 23.19 14.31
C GLU A 193 -0.07 22.92 15.74
N ARG A 194 0.11 21.65 16.11
CA ARG A 194 0.38 21.22 17.50
C ARG A 194 1.43 20.10 17.54
N PRO A 195 2.67 20.39 17.03
CA PRO A 195 3.74 19.42 17.11
C PRO A 195 4.07 19.08 18.56
N ALA A 196 4.26 17.78 18.85
CA ALA A 196 4.51 17.28 20.20
C ALA A 196 5.90 17.65 20.74
N ASP A 197 6.86 17.82 19.84
CA ASP A 197 8.25 18.18 20.18
C ASP A 197 8.93 18.91 19.01
N ALA A 198 10.16 19.35 19.24
CA ALA A 198 10.97 20.08 18.25
C ALA A 198 11.29 19.23 17.02
N PHE A 199 11.43 17.89 17.16
CA PHE A 199 11.65 17.00 16.03
C PHE A 199 10.44 16.99 15.10
N VAL A 200 9.23 16.84 15.65
CA VAL A 200 8.01 16.82 14.84
C VAL A 200 7.79 18.17 14.16
N ALA A 201 8.04 19.29 14.87
CA ALA A 201 7.94 20.63 14.30
C ALA A 201 8.87 20.85 13.11
N ASP A 202 10.15 20.49 13.25
CA ASP A 202 11.18 20.62 12.20
C ASP A 202 10.96 19.64 11.04
N PHE A 203 10.40 18.45 11.35
CA PHE A 203 10.18 17.41 10.36
C PHE A 203 8.90 17.61 9.55
N ILE A 204 7.88 18.31 10.04
CA ILE A 204 6.59 18.55 9.35
C ILE A 204 6.53 19.93 8.71
N GLY A 205 7.16 20.95 9.31
CA GLY A 205 7.17 22.35 8.85
C GLY A 205 8.42 22.72 8.15
#